data_1cd1f9d383b8a4af21b294a7127d4edb
#
_entry.id   1cd1f9d383b8a4af21b294a7127d4edb
#
_cell.length_a   1.000
_cell.length_b   1.000
_cell.length_c   1.000
_cell.angle_alpha   90.00
_cell.angle_beta   90.00
_cell.angle_gamma   90.00
#
_symmetry.space_group_name_H-M   'P 1'
#
loop_
_entity.id
_entity.type
_entity.pdbx_description
1 polymer ?
#
loop_
_entity_poly.entity_id
_entity_poly.type
_entity_poly.pdbx_seq_one_letter_code
_entity_poly.pdbx_strand_id
1 'polypeptide(L)'
;EKVSLEPMAKEAHLNLSVFHLVFSHIYGDTPYAYLKKYKMNLAAQWLSEDKMKIGDIALELGYSNASKFAKAFQSVYGMLPKDYRKNK
;
A
#
# COMPACT_ATOMS: atom_id res chain seq x y z
N GLU A 1 1.08 12.02 -4.39
CA GLU A 1 2.11 11.24 -5.08
C GLU A 1 1.85 9.75 -4.95
N LYS A 2 1.93 9.04 -6.07
CA LYS A 2 1.61 7.61 -6.10
C LYS A 2 2.82 6.76 -5.73
N VAL A 3 2.59 5.77 -4.88
CA VAL A 3 3.62 4.84 -4.45
C VAL A 3 3.72 3.68 -5.44
N SER A 4 4.92 3.37 -5.93
CA SER A 4 5.15 2.25 -6.85
C SER A 4 6.52 1.65 -6.63
N LEU A 5 6.76 0.47 -7.24
CA LEU A 5 8.04 -0.23 -7.13
C LEU A 5 9.10 0.30 -8.09
N GLU A 6 8.67 0.81 -9.24
CA GLU A 6 9.61 1.21 -10.29
C GLU A 6 10.63 2.26 -9.86
N PRO A 7 10.22 3.34 -9.17
CA PRO A 7 11.20 4.30 -8.69
C PRO A 7 12.19 3.70 -7.70
N MET A 8 11.76 2.74 -6.88
CA MET A 8 12.63 2.09 -5.91
C MET A 8 13.71 1.26 -6.60
N ALA A 9 13.31 0.45 -7.59
CA ALA A 9 14.26 -0.37 -8.35
C ALA A 9 15.24 0.51 -9.14
N LYS A 10 14.74 1.58 -9.73
CA LYS A 10 15.54 2.52 -10.50
C LYS A 10 16.57 3.22 -9.63
N GLU A 11 16.19 3.64 -8.45
CA GLU A 11 17.08 4.28 -7.48
C GLU A 11 18.19 3.34 -7.02
N ALA A 12 17.90 2.06 -6.94
CA ALA A 12 18.88 1.04 -6.57
C ALA A 12 19.76 0.61 -7.75
N HIS A 13 19.55 1.17 -8.95
CA HIS A 13 20.27 0.81 -10.16
C HIS A 13 20.12 -0.66 -10.54
N LEU A 14 18.97 -1.26 -10.27
CA LEU A 14 18.67 -2.64 -10.55
C LEU A 14 17.51 -2.75 -11.53
N ASN A 15 17.49 -3.79 -12.36
CA ASN A 15 16.29 -4.10 -13.11
C ASN A 15 15.27 -4.69 -12.13
N LEU A 16 14.00 -4.69 -12.53
CA LEU A 16 12.92 -5.07 -11.62
C LEU A 16 13.04 -6.53 -11.15
N SER A 17 13.47 -7.43 -12.02
CA SER A 17 13.63 -8.86 -11.66
C SER A 17 14.69 -9.07 -10.59
N VAL A 18 15.86 -8.43 -10.76
CA VAL A 18 16.94 -8.51 -9.77
C VAL A 18 16.52 -7.86 -8.47
N PHE A 19 15.83 -6.72 -8.56
CA PHE A 19 15.33 -6.02 -7.38
C PHE A 19 14.40 -6.93 -6.56
N HIS A 20 13.50 -7.66 -7.23
CA HIS A 20 12.59 -8.59 -6.55
C HIS A 20 13.35 -9.67 -5.79
N LEU A 21 14.37 -10.25 -6.42
CA LEU A 21 15.16 -11.31 -5.80
C LEU A 21 15.90 -10.81 -4.56
N VAL A 22 16.59 -9.69 -4.70
CA VAL A 22 17.37 -9.10 -3.60
C VAL A 22 16.45 -8.71 -2.45
N PHE A 23 15.34 -8.06 -2.79
CA PHE A 23 14.38 -7.60 -1.79
C PHE A 23 13.80 -8.77 -1.00
N SER A 24 13.38 -9.84 -1.69
CA SER A 24 12.81 -11.02 -1.04
C SER A 24 13.81 -11.69 -0.11
N HIS A 25 15.08 -11.71 -0.50
CA HIS A 25 16.13 -12.30 0.32
C HIS A 25 16.35 -11.51 1.61
N ILE A 26 16.32 -10.19 1.53
CA ILE A 26 16.58 -9.32 2.68
C ILE A 26 15.36 -9.23 3.62
N TYR A 27 14.17 -9.06 3.06
CA TYR A 27 12.96 -8.76 3.84
C TYR A 27 12.04 -9.96 4.05
N GLY A 28 12.30 -11.08 3.39
CA GLY A 28 11.47 -12.28 3.52
C GLY A 28 10.12 -12.20 2.81
N ASP A 29 9.84 -11.11 2.11
CA ASP A 29 8.60 -10.87 1.38
C ASP A 29 8.94 -10.37 -0.02
N THR A 30 8.04 -10.58 -0.98
CA THR A 30 8.22 -9.97 -2.30
C THR A 30 8.06 -8.45 -2.18
N PRO A 31 8.70 -7.68 -3.07
CA PRO A 31 8.53 -6.22 -3.06
C PRO A 31 7.07 -5.78 -3.16
N TYR A 32 6.26 -6.49 -3.96
CA TYR A 32 4.85 -6.15 -4.10
C TYR A 32 4.08 -6.37 -2.81
N ALA A 33 4.33 -7.49 -2.11
CA ALA A 33 3.69 -7.76 -0.83
C ALA A 33 4.11 -6.74 0.22
N TYR A 34 5.38 -6.40 0.26
CA TYR A 34 5.91 -5.39 1.18
C TYR A 34 5.29 -4.02 0.90
N LEU A 35 5.26 -3.63 -0.39
CA LEU A 35 4.69 -2.34 -0.79
C LEU A 35 3.21 -2.26 -0.45
N LYS A 36 2.47 -3.35 -0.63
CA LYS A 36 1.05 -3.40 -0.28
C LYS A 36 0.86 -3.16 1.22
N LYS A 37 1.66 -3.80 2.06
CA LYS A 37 1.60 -3.60 3.52
C LYS A 37 1.93 -2.15 3.87
N TYR A 38 2.95 -1.58 3.25
CA TYR A 38 3.33 -0.20 3.46
C TYR A 38 2.19 0.75 3.10
N LYS A 39 1.56 0.56 1.93
CA LYS A 39 0.42 1.35 1.52
C LYS A 39 -0.75 1.24 2.49
N MET A 40 -1.02 0.02 2.96
CA MET A 40 -2.13 -0.18 3.89
C MET A 40 -1.84 0.42 5.26
N ASN A 41 -0.59 0.43 5.68
CA ASN A 41 -0.21 1.12 6.93
C ASN A 41 -0.40 2.62 6.81
N LEU A 42 -0.04 3.21 5.67
CA LEU A 42 -0.31 4.62 5.40
C LEU A 42 -1.81 4.90 5.40
N ALA A 43 -2.58 4.02 4.76
CA ALA A 43 -4.04 4.15 4.73
C ALA A 43 -4.62 4.15 6.14
N ALA A 44 -4.16 3.22 6.98
CA ALA A 44 -4.63 3.13 8.37
C ALA A 44 -4.33 4.42 9.12
N GLN A 45 -3.16 4.99 8.93
CA GLN A 45 -2.80 6.26 9.55
C GLN A 45 -3.73 7.39 9.10
N TRP A 46 -3.94 7.52 7.79
CA TRP A 46 -4.80 8.58 7.25
C TRP A 46 -6.27 8.39 7.65
N LEU A 47 -6.73 7.15 7.74
CA LEU A 47 -8.08 6.85 8.22
C LEU A 47 -8.24 7.27 9.69
N SER A 48 -7.22 7.01 10.50
CA SER A 48 -7.25 7.37 11.92
C SER A 48 -7.23 8.87 12.14
N GLU A 49 -6.54 9.60 11.28
CA GLU A 49 -6.48 11.06 11.37
C GLU A 49 -7.80 11.73 10.97
N ASP A 50 -8.62 11.01 10.21
CA ASP A 50 -9.94 11.48 9.77
C ASP A 50 -9.88 12.81 8.99
N LYS A 51 -8.81 13.01 8.23
CA LYS A 51 -8.61 14.24 7.44
C LYS A 51 -8.87 14.04 5.96
N MET A 52 -8.83 12.80 5.46
CA MET A 52 -9.01 12.49 4.05
C MET A 52 -10.22 11.60 3.86
N LYS A 53 -10.92 11.79 2.76
CA LYS A 53 -12.00 10.90 2.36
C LYS A 53 -11.40 9.57 1.89
N ILE A 54 -12.13 8.48 2.09
CA ILE A 54 -11.67 7.15 1.71
C ILE A 54 -11.33 7.08 0.21
N GLY A 55 -12.16 7.70 -0.64
CA GLY A 55 -11.88 7.76 -2.07
C GLY A 55 -10.57 8.47 -2.40
N ASP A 56 -10.27 9.53 -1.68
CA ASP A 56 -9.04 10.29 -1.87
C ASP A 56 -7.82 9.48 -1.44
N ILE A 57 -7.94 8.75 -0.34
CA ILE A 57 -6.88 7.85 0.12
C ILE A 57 -6.59 6.79 -0.96
N ALA A 58 -7.64 6.20 -1.53
CA ALA A 58 -7.50 5.20 -2.58
C ALA A 58 -6.72 5.74 -3.77
N LEU A 59 -7.07 6.92 -4.23
CA LEU A 59 -6.39 7.54 -5.37
C LEU A 59 -4.94 7.89 -5.05
N GLU A 60 -4.70 8.42 -3.88
CA GLU A 60 -3.35 8.79 -3.44
C GLU A 60 -2.43 7.57 -3.41
N LEU A 61 -2.95 6.42 -3.03
CA LEU A 61 -2.18 5.18 -2.98
C LEU A 61 -2.10 4.46 -4.33
N GLY A 62 -2.68 5.02 -5.37
CA GLY A 62 -2.57 4.49 -6.72
C GLY A 62 -3.65 3.50 -7.14
N TYR A 63 -4.71 3.35 -6.37
CA TYR A 63 -5.83 2.51 -6.74
C TYR A 63 -6.76 3.27 -7.69
N SER A 64 -7.34 2.55 -8.64
CA SER A 64 -8.21 3.17 -9.65
C SER A 64 -9.58 3.57 -9.09
N ASN A 65 -10.01 2.94 -8.00
CA ASN A 65 -11.26 3.28 -7.34
C ASN A 65 -11.25 2.80 -5.89
N ALA A 66 -12.24 3.26 -5.12
CA ALA A 66 -12.34 2.95 -3.70
C ALA A 66 -12.61 1.46 -3.44
N SER A 67 -13.30 0.77 -4.35
CA SER A 67 -13.61 -0.66 -4.17
C SER A 67 -12.35 -1.51 -4.18
N LYS A 68 -11.43 -1.21 -5.10
CA LYS A 68 -10.15 -1.95 -5.17
C LYS A 68 -9.30 -1.70 -3.95
N PHE A 69 -9.27 -0.45 -3.49
CA PHE A 69 -8.57 -0.10 -2.26
C PHE A 69 -9.18 -0.84 -1.07
N ALA A 70 -10.50 -0.85 -0.96
CA ALA A 70 -11.19 -1.49 0.16
C ALA A 70 -10.87 -2.98 0.25
N LYS A 71 -10.81 -3.67 -0.89
CA LYS A 71 -10.44 -5.09 -0.92
C LYS A 71 -9.00 -5.30 -0.45
N ALA A 72 -8.08 -4.44 -0.90
CA ALA A 72 -6.69 -4.53 -0.49
C ALA A 72 -6.54 -4.26 1.00
N PHE A 73 -7.23 -3.25 1.52
CA PHE A 73 -7.19 -2.92 2.94
C PHE A 73 -7.73 -4.07 3.78
N GLN A 74 -8.88 -4.63 3.38
CA GLN A 74 -9.48 -5.75 4.09
C GLN A 74 -8.57 -6.97 4.12
N SER A 75 -7.81 -7.22 3.06
CA SER A 75 -6.90 -8.36 3.01
C SER A 75 -5.76 -8.24 4.03
N VAL A 76 -5.42 -7.03 4.44
CA VAL A 76 -4.34 -6.78 5.41
C VAL A 76 -4.87 -6.58 6.81
N TYR A 77 -5.93 -5.80 6.97
CA TYR A 77 -6.45 -5.44 8.29
C TYR A 77 -7.69 -6.22 8.74
N GLY A 78 -8.26 -7.03 7.86
CA GLY A 78 -9.42 -7.86 8.21
C GLY A 78 -10.74 -7.13 8.28
N MET A 79 -10.78 -5.85 7.92
CA MET A 79 -12.01 -5.08 7.91
C MET A 79 -11.95 -4.01 6.82
N LEU A 80 -13.10 -3.47 6.44
CA LEU A 80 -13.18 -2.42 5.44
C LEU A 80 -12.67 -1.10 6.00
N PRO A 81 -12.15 -0.20 5.13
CA PRO A 81 -11.64 1.10 5.59
C PRO A 81 -12.64 1.91 6.39
N LYS A 82 -13.91 1.92 6.00
CA LYS A 82 -14.94 2.66 6.72
C LYS A 82 -15.14 2.13 8.14
N ASP A 83 -15.06 0.82 8.30
CA ASP A 83 -15.21 0.17 9.61
C ASP A 83 -13.99 0.45 10.49
N TYR A 84 -12.82 0.44 9.90
CA TYR A 84 -11.58 0.77 10.60
C TYR A 84 -11.64 2.21 11.16
N ARG A 85 -12.06 3.15 10.33
CA ARG A 85 -12.20 4.56 10.75
C ARG A 85 -13.20 4.71 11.88
N LYS A 86 -14.29 3.97 11.79
CA LYS A 86 -15.37 4.02 12.79
C LYS A 86 -14.95 3.45 14.12
N ASN A 87 -14.07 2.44 14.10
CA ASN A 87 -13.68 1.69 15.29
C ASN A 87 -12.34 2.12 15.90
N LYS A 88 -11.77 3.18 15.41
CA LYS A 88 -10.49 3.65 15.95
C LYS A 88 -10.65 4.21 17.36
#